data_0fba1519b7cd661f59783e023d229cac
#
_entry.id   0fba1519b7cd661f59783e023d229cac
#
_cell.length_a   1.000
_cell.length_b   1.000
_cell.length_c   1.000
_cell.angle_alpha   90.00
_cell.angle_beta   90.00
_cell.angle_gamma   90.00
#
_symmetry.space_group_name_H-M   'P 1'
#
loop_
_entity.id
_entity.type
_entity.pdbx_description
1 polymer ?
#
loop_
_entity_poly.entity_id
_entity_poly.type
_entity_poly.pdbx_seq_one_letter_code
_entity_poly.pdbx_strand_id
1 'polypeptide(L)'
;VQIFVLNRIWEHREHRDHKANTIVRALVDCWWESIQFLKDARRAIVLMLVNSLVGAGDILLLFFLQAKLPESGIPNALLGMALFIMELGGILGARVILLCDRLRYRTVFVLTGFLVLLGIAVEHSGNYVIMTLGGFIAAFSDDALQVRTNTILQNMFPSEQRATLISMESFTFSM
;
A
#
# COMPACT_ATOMS: atom_id res chain seq x y z
N VAL A 1 30.13 42.25 -27.13
CA VAL A 1 29.75 40.84 -27.28
C VAL A 1 29.53 40.21 -25.90
N GLN A 2 30.38 40.46 -24.89
CA GLN A 2 30.25 39.82 -23.54
C GLN A 2 29.00 40.28 -22.76
N ILE A 3 28.55 41.50 -22.86
CA ILE A 3 27.38 42.05 -22.17
C ILE A 3 26.07 41.41 -22.70
N PHE A 4 26.02 41.07 -23.99
CA PHE A 4 24.84 40.43 -24.59
C PHE A 4 24.66 38.97 -24.17
N VAL A 5 25.76 38.26 -23.94
CA VAL A 5 25.73 36.86 -23.45
C VAL A 5 25.31 36.81 -21.99
N LEU A 6 25.77 37.75 -21.17
CA LEU A 6 25.39 37.86 -19.76
C LEU A 6 23.90 38.19 -19.59
N ASN A 7 23.33 39.09 -20.40
CA ASN A 7 21.90 39.39 -20.35
C ASN A 7 21.03 38.17 -20.72
N ARG A 8 21.44 37.41 -21.76
CA ARG A 8 20.70 36.19 -22.12
C ARG A 8 20.74 35.10 -21.05
N ILE A 9 21.86 34.95 -20.32
CA ILE A 9 21.99 34.03 -19.21
C ILE A 9 21.10 34.46 -18.04
N TRP A 10 21.00 35.77 -17.79
CA TRP A 10 20.15 36.34 -16.75
C TRP A 10 18.66 36.14 -17.06
N GLU A 11 18.20 36.44 -18.27
CA GLU A 11 16.82 36.22 -18.71
C GLU A 11 16.41 34.71 -18.62
N HIS A 12 17.31 33.79 -18.98
CA HIS A 12 17.06 32.37 -18.85
C HIS A 12 17.00 31.91 -17.39
N ARG A 13 17.71 32.56 -16.49
CA ARG A 13 17.70 32.25 -15.06
C ARG A 13 16.40 32.78 -14.42
N GLU A 14 15.99 33.99 -14.67
CA GLU A 14 14.72 34.54 -14.18
C GLU A 14 13.50 33.74 -14.69
N HIS A 15 13.51 33.35 -15.97
CA HIS A 15 12.42 32.48 -16.49
C HIS A 15 12.37 31.11 -15.85
N ARG A 16 13.51 30.55 -15.48
CA ARG A 16 13.58 29.25 -14.79
C ARG A 16 13.11 29.35 -13.34
N ASP A 17 13.51 30.37 -12.64
CA ASP A 17 13.13 30.62 -11.24
C ASP A 17 11.64 30.99 -11.13
N HIS A 18 11.09 31.71 -12.10
CA HIS A 18 9.65 32.00 -12.14
C HIS A 18 8.82 30.73 -12.42
N LYS A 19 9.30 29.88 -13.31
CA LYS A 19 8.65 28.58 -13.59
C LYS A 19 8.75 27.62 -12.42
N ALA A 20 9.89 27.56 -11.74
CA ALA A 20 10.09 26.74 -10.55
C ALA A 20 9.18 27.20 -9.39
N ASN A 21 9.10 28.52 -9.13
CA ASN A 21 8.21 29.07 -8.12
C ASN A 21 6.72 28.83 -8.43
N THR A 22 6.33 28.83 -9.70
CA THR A 22 4.96 28.51 -10.12
C THR A 22 4.64 27.05 -9.91
N ILE A 23 5.59 26.14 -10.19
CA ILE A 23 5.43 24.71 -9.98
C ILE A 23 5.34 24.38 -8.47
N VAL A 24 6.22 24.98 -7.66
CA VAL A 24 6.20 24.77 -6.20
C VAL A 24 4.89 25.26 -5.59
N ARG A 25 4.40 26.43 -6.01
CA ARG A 25 3.08 26.93 -5.55
C ARG A 25 1.96 25.98 -5.95
N ALA A 26 1.92 25.52 -7.20
CA ALA A 26 0.90 24.58 -7.66
C ALA A 26 0.94 23.25 -6.89
N LEU A 27 2.13 22.76 -6.53
CA LEU A 27 2.28 21.57 -5.68
C LEU A 27 1.76 21.82 -4.25
N VAL A 28 2.10 22.96 -3.65
CA VAL A 28 1.64 23.33 -2.31
C VAL A 28 0.11 23.50 -2.29
N ASP A 29 -0.45 24.16 -3.30
CA ASP A 29 -1.89 24.35 -3.43
C ASP A 29 -2.61 22.99 -3.58
N CYS A 30 -2.11 22.12 -4.43
CA CYS A 30 -2.64 20.76 -4.61
C CYS A 30 -2.56 19.94 -3.31
N TRP A 31 -1.48 20.07 -2.55
CA TRP A 31 -1.32 19.44 -1.25
C TRP A 31 -2.34 19.96 -0.24
N TRP A 32 -2.52 21.27 -0.18
CA TRP A 32 -3.45 21.92 0.73
C TRP A 32 -4.90 21.54 0.42
N GLU A 33 -5.29 21.56 -0.84
CA GLU A 33 -6.60 21.11 -1.30
C GLU A 33 -6.84 19.63 -0.98
N SER A 34 -5.81 18.78 -1.16
CA SER A 34 -5.89 17.34 -0.82
C SER A 34 -6.10 17.13 0.68
N ILE A 35 -5.43 17.90 1.53
CA ILE A 35 -5.62 17.87 2.98
C ILE A 35 -7.04 18.34 3.37
N GLN A 36 -7.54 19.40 2.73
CA GLN A 36 -8.91 19.87 2.97
C GLN A 36 -9.93 18.82 2.55
N PHE A 37 -9.75 18.21 1.37
CA PHE A 37 -10.60 17.11 0.92
C PHE A 37 -10.64 15.97 1.94
N LEU A 38 -9.48 15.55 2.44
CA LEU A 38 -9.40 14.47 3.44
C LEU A 38 -10.12 14.83 4.75
N LYS A 39 -10.03 16.09 5.22
CA LYS A 39 -10.75 16.52 6.43
C LYS A 39 -12.27 16.34 6.31
N ASP A 40 -12.82 16.56 5.13
CA ASP A 40 -14.24 16.40 4.86
C ASP A 40 -14.61 14.95 4.52
N ALA A 41 -13.68 14.18 3.95
CA ALA A 41 -13.87 12.80 3.53
C ALA A 41 -13.49 11.79 4.63
N ARG A 42 -14.15 11.85 5.80
CA ARG A 42 -13.89 10.92 6.94
C ARG A 42 -13.86 9.45 6.53
N ARG A 43 -14.68 9.06 5.56
CA ARG A 43 -14.72 7.69 5.05
C ARG A 43 -13.41 7.31 4.36
N ALA A 44 -12.78 8.21 3.59
CA ALA A 44 -11.50 7.95 2.95
C ALA A 44 -10.39 7.75 3.99
N ILE A 45 -10.33 8.61 5.02
CA ILE A 45 -9.36 8.47 6.12
C ILE A 45 -9.51 7.11 6.82
N VAL A 46 -10.74 6.73 7.17
CA VAL A 46 -10.98 5.44 7.83
C VAL A 46 -10.54 4.27 6.95
N LEU A 47 -10.83 4.33 5.64
CA LEU A 47 -10.39 3.29 4.70
C LEU A 47 -8.86 3.20 4.61
N MET A 48 -8.16 4.35 4.53
CA MET A 48 -6.71 4.41 4.49
C MET A 48 -6.09 3.84 5.77
N LEU A 49 -6.57 4.27 6.95
CA LEU A 49 -6.05 3.80 8.23
C LEU A 49 -6.29 2.30 8.44
N VAL A 50 -7.48 1.83 8.08
CA VAL A 50 -7.82 0.41 8.19
C VAL A 50 -6.96 -0.44 7.26
N ASN A 51 -6.77 -0.01 6.02
CA ASN A 51 -5.91 -0.68 5.06
C ASN A 51 -4.46 -0.73 5.56
N SER A 52 -3.94 0.40 6.04
CA SER A 52 -2.58 0.47 6.60
C SER A 52 -2.40 -0.41 7.83
N LEU A 53 -3.41 -0.50 8.70
CA LEU A 53 -3.34 -1.35 9.89
C LEU A 53 -3.31 -2.84 9.54
N VAL A 54 -4.14 -3.27 8.59
CA VAL A 54 -4.17 -4.69 8.15
C VAL A 54 -2.87 -5.03 7.43
N GLY A 55 -2.41 -4.19 6.51
CA GLY A 55 -1.14 -4.40 5.81
C GLY A 55 0.08 -4.40 6.75
N ALA A 56 0.10 -3.54 7.77
CA ALA A 56 1.13 -3.59 8.80
C ALA A 56 1.11 -4.92 9.57
N GLY A 57 -0.07 -5.46 9.84
CA GLY A 57 -0.24 -6.78 10.45
C GLY A 57 0.32 -7.90 9.57
N ASP A 58 0.05 -7.86 8.27
CA ASP A 58 0.57 -8.84 7.31
C ASP A 58 2.10 -8.78 7.16
N ILE A 59 2.67 -7.57 7.09
CA ILE A 59 4.12 -7.38 7.06
C ILE A 59 4.79 -7.93 8.33
N LEU A 60 4.23 -7.65 9.50
CA LEU A 60 4.74 -8.19 10.77
C LEU A 60 4.66 -9.72 10.78
N LEU A 61 3.57 -10.29 10.30
CA LEU A 61 3.39 -11.73 10.13
C LEU A 61 4.48 -12.33 9.24
N LEU A 62 4.73 -11.72 8.08
CA LEU A 62 5.76 -12.15 7.14
C LEU A 62 7.16 -12.15 7.78
N PHE A 63 7.55 -11.07 8.48
CA PHE A 63 8.83 -10.99 9.17
C PHE A 63 8.94 -12.03 10.29
N PHE A 64 7.87 -12.24 11.05
CA PHE A 64 7.84 -13.25 12.10
C PHE A 64 8.00 -14.65 11.52
N LEU A 65 7.31 -14.97 10.41
CA LEU A 65 7.44 -16.25 9.72
C LEU A 65 8.84 -16.46 9.16
N GLN A 66 9.48 -15.44 8.62
CA GLN A 66 10.87 -15.51 8.16
C GLN A 66 11.83 -15.92 9.28
N ALA A 67 11.59 -15.44 10.50
CA ALA A 67 12.38 -15.83 11.67
C ALA A 67 12.03 -17.22 12.21
N LYS A 68 10.74 -17.57 12.22
CA LYS A 68 10.21 -18.81 12.82
C LYS A 68 10.36 -20.04 11.93
N LEU A 69 10.27 -19.91 10.62
CA LEU A 69 10.38 -21.04 9.69
C LEU A 69 11.68 -21.85 9.86
N PRO A 70 12.87 -21.23 10.00
CA PRO A 70 14.10 -21.99 10.27
C PRO A 70 14.05 -22.76 11.58
N GLU A 71 13.41 -22.21 12.64
CA GLU A 71 13.27 -22.88 13.94
C GLU A 71 12.34 -24.10 13.86
N SER A 72 11.39 -24.14 12.92
CA SER A 72 10.47 -25.26 12.70
C SER A 72 11.10 -26.45 11.96
N GLY A 73 12.39 -26.38 11.64
CA GLY A 73 13.15 -27.45 11.00
C GLY A 73 13.01 -27.50 9.47
N ILE A 74 12.57 -26.42 8.83
CA ILE A 74 12.57 -26.35 7.37
C ILE A 74 14.02 -26.42 6.83
N PRO A 75 14.31 -27.24 5.80
CA PRO A 75 15.60 -27.20 5.13
C PRO A 75 15.88 -25.81 4.53
N ASN A 76 17.10 -25.28 4.69
CA ASN A 76 17.48 -23.95 4.18
C ASN A 76 17.19 -23.77 2.68
N ALA A 77 17.30 -24.84 1.90
CA ALA A 77 16.98 -24.82 0.47
C ALA A 77 15.49 -24.59 0.18
N LEU A 78 14.59 -24.92 1.12
CA LEU A 78 13.14 -24.78 0.96
C LEU A 78 12.62 -23.47 1.56
N LEU A 79 13.41 -22.74 2.34
CA LEU A 79 12.98 -21.51 2.97
C LEU A 79 12.54 -20.46 1.93
N GLY A 80 13.35 -20.24 0.89
CA GLY A 80 12.99 -19.32 -0.18
C GLY A 80 11.74 -19.75 -0.95
N MET A 81 11.53 -21.07 -1.12
CA MET A 81 10.33 -21.60 -1.77
C MET A 81 9.10 -21.38 -0.90
N ALA A 82 9.19 -21.58 0.41
CA ALA A 82 8.10 -21.31 1.34
C ALA A 82 7.68 -19.84 1.30
N LEU A 83 8.62 -18.92 1.40
CA LEU A 83 8.35 -17.48 1.30
C LEU A 83 7.74 -17.11 -0.06
N PHE A 84 8.25 -17.70 -1.15
CA PHE A 84 7.67 -17.48 -2.48
C PHE A 84 6.23 -17.97 -2.59
N ILE A 85 5.89 -19.11 -1.99
CA ILE A 85 4.51 -19.63 -1.95
C ILE A 85 3.60 -18.67 -1.18
N MET A 86 4.08 -18.08 -0.08
CA MET A 86 3.32 -17.10 0.68
C MET A 86 3.01 -15.86 -0.17
N GLU A 87 3.98 -15.30 -0.86
CA GLU A 87 3.80 -14.15 -1.77
C GLU A 87 2.86 -14.47 -2.95
N LEU A 88 2.85 -15.71 -3.45
CA LEU A 88 1.86 -16.12 -4.44
C LEU A 88 0.42 -16.00 -3.93
N GLY A 89 0.22 -16.12 -2.63
CA GLY A 89 -1.08 -15.87 -1.99
C GLY A 89 -1.57 -14.47 -2.30
N GLY A 90 -0.74 -13.45 -2.12
CA GLY A 90 -1.06 -12.05 -2.39
C GLY A 90 -1.44 -11.81 -3.85
N ILE A 91 -0.64 -12.33 -4.78
CA ILE A 91 -0.93 -12.22 -6.22
C ILE A 91 -2.30 -12.83 -6.56
N LEU A 92 -2.63 -13.98 -5.98
CA LEU A 92 -3.91 -14.64 -6.20
C LEU A 92 -5.05 -13.86 -5.55
N GLY A 93 -4.87 -13.34 -4.35
CA GLY A 93 -5.85 -12.51 -3.64
C GLY A 93 -6.22 -11.27 -4.43
N ALA A 94 -5.21 -10.55 -4.92
CA ALA A 94 -5.39 -9.38 -5.78
C ALA A 94 -6.17 -9.71 -7.07
N ARG A 95 -5.96 -10.89 -7.65
CA ARG A 95 -6.69 -11.34 -8.85
C ARG A 95 -8.12 -11.77 -8.55
N VAL A 96 -8.31 -12.56 -7.50
CA VAL A 96 -9.63 -13.11 -7.14
C VAL A 96 -10.60 -12.01 -6.75
N ILE A 97 -10.15 -10.98 -6.01
CA ILE A 97 -11.03 -9.89 -5.60
C ILE A 97 -11.59 -9.08 -6.79
N LEU A 98 -10.84 -8.97 -7.88
CA LEU A 98 -11.31 -8.32 -9.11
C LEU A 98 -12.46 -9.09 -9.77
N LEU A 99 -12.55 -10.41 -9.55
CA LEU A 99 -13.65 -11.24 -10.02
C LEU A 99 -14.86 -11.19 -9.09
N CYS A 100 -14.67 -10.68 -7.87
CA CYS A 100 -15.67 -10.64 -6.81
C CYS A 100 -16.30 -9.26 -6.60
N ASP A 101 -16.62 -8.54 -7.67
CA ASP A 101 -17.16 -7.17 -7.62
C ASP A 101 -18.43 -7.00 -6.79
N ARG A 102 -19.21 -8.08 -6.63
CA ARG A 102 -20.48 -8.08 -5.89
C ARG A 102 -20.32 -8.10 -4.37
N LEU A 103 -19.11 -8.41 -3.86
CA LEU A 103 -18.89 -8.47 -2.42
C LEU A 103 -18.91 -7.04 -1.82
N ARG A 104 -19.65 -6.89 -0.72
CA ARG A 104 -19.65 -5.65 0.03
C ARG A 104 -18.29 -5.45 0.72
N TYR A 105 -17.76 -4.24 0.72
CA TYR A 105 -16.49 -3.91 1.37
C TYR A 105 -16.42 -4.41 2.82
N ARG A 106 -17.49 -4.23 3.59
CA ARG A 106 -17.57 -4.71 4.98
C ARG A 106 -17.35 -6.22 5.10
N THR A 107 -17.87 -7.00 4.15
CA THR A 107 -17.69 -8.47 4.14
C THR A 107 -16.24 -8.82 3.84
N VAL A 108 -15.63 -8.16 2.86
CA VAL A 108 -14.21 -8.36 2.53
C VAL A 108 -13.34 -8.02 3.74
N PHE A 109 -13.59 -6.88 4.38
CA PHE A 109 -12.83 -6.44 5.56
C PHE A 109 -12.91 -7.44 6.74
N VAL A 110 -14.13 -7.87 7.08
CA VAL A 110 -14.32 -8.83 8.19
C VAL A 110 -13.67 -10.18 7.86
N LEU A 111 -13.80 -10.63 6.60
CA LEU A 111 -13.19 -11.89 6.17
C LEU A 111 -11.66 -11.79 6.20
N THR A 112 -11.08 -10.71 5.71
CA THR A 112 -9.62 -10.46 5.76
C THR A 112 -9.13 -10.45 7.21
N GLY A 113 -9.78 -9.69 8.09
CA GLY A 113 -9.40 -9.65 9.50
C GLY A 113 -9.44 -11.04 10.15
N PHE A 114 -10.46 -11.85 9.86
CA PHE A 114 -10.55 -13.24 10.35
C PHE A 114 -9.43 -14.13 9.79
N LEU A 115 -9.13 -14.03 8.50
CA LEU A 115 -8.12 -14.85 7.84
C LEU A 115 -6.69 -14.48 8.29
N VAL A 116 -6.41 -13.19 8.51
CA VAL A 116 -5.12 -12.74 9.08
C VAL A 116 -4.97 -13.26 10.51
N LEU A 117 -6.00 -13.17 11.35
CA LEU A 117 -5.97 -13.74 12.71
C LEU A 117 -5.79 -15.27 12.70
N LEU A 118 -6.41 -15.96 11.74
CA LEU A 118 -6.21 -17.38 11.53
C LEU A 118 -4.76 -17.68 11.14
N GLY A 119 -4.16 -16.88 10.24
CA GLY A 119 -2.75 -16.98 9.87
C GLY A 119 -1.84 -16.90 11.10
N ILE A 120 -2.05 -15.89 11.95
CA ILE A 120 -1.31 -15.70 13.21
C ILE A 120 -1.48 -16.94 14.14
N ALA A 121 -2.68 -17.46 14.29
CA ALA A 121 -2.93 -18.64 15.13
C ALA A 121 -2.20 -19.90 14.62
N VAL A 122 -2.12 -20.05 13.30
CA VAL A 122 -1.49 -21.19 12.62
C VAL A 122 0.04 -21.19 12.76
N GLU A 123 0.67 -20.03 12.98
CA GLU A 123 2.11 -19.92 13.23
C GLU A 123 2.58 -20.68 14.47
N HIS A 124 1.72 -20.89 15.44
CA HIS A 124 2.05 -21.61 16.67
C HIS A 124 2.05 -23.14 16.48
N SER A 125 1.75 -23.62 15.28
CA SER A 125 1.67 -25.08 14.99
C SER A 125 3.02 -25.80 15.04
N GLY A 126 4.15 -25.09 14.91
CA GLY A 126 5.49 -25.69 14.85
C GLY A 126 5.77 -26.50 13.57
N ASN A 127 4.82 -26.60 12.65
CA ASN A 127 4.98 -27.30 11.37
C ASN A 127 5.15 -26.28 10.23
N TYR A 128 6.32 -26.32 9.57
CA TYR A 128 6.66 -25.35 8.51
C TYR A 128 5.66 -25.36 7.34
N VAL A 129 5.04 -26.49 6.99
CA VAL A 129 4.04 -26.56 5.91
C VAL A 129 2.77 -25.80 6.30
N ILE A 130 2.30 -26.03 7.53
CA ILE A 130 1.11 -25.35 8.06
C ILE A 130 1.37 -23.85 8.20
N MET A 131 2.55 -23.46 8.68
CA MET A 131 2.98 -22.05 8.78
C MET A 131 3.01 -21.36 7.42
N THR A 132 3.58 -22.02 6.39
CA THR A 132 3.60 -21.49 5.01
C THR A 132 2.18 -21.31 4.47
N LEU A 133 1.27 -22.24 4.72
CA LEU A 133 -0.14 -22.09 4.32
C LEU A 133 -0.83 -20.96 5.07
N GLY A 134 -0.51 -20.76 6.34
CA GLY A 134 -1.01 -19.63 7.13
C GLY A 134 -0.60 -18.29 6.53
N GLY A 135 0.69 -18.12 6.22
CA GLY A 135 1.21 -16.93 5.55
C GLY A 135 0.60 -16.71 4.15
N PHE A 136 0.41 -17.79 3.37
CA PHE A 136 -0.27 -17.71 2.08
C PHE A 136 -1.71 -17.16 2.22
N ILE A 137 -2.47 -17.62 3.22
CA ILE A 137 -3.85 -17.17 3.46
C ILE A 137 -3.86 -15.71 3.93
N ALA A 138 -2.91 -15.31 4.78
CA ALA A 138 -2.78 -13.94 5.25
C ALA A 138 -2.47 -12.98 4.09
N ALA A 139 -1.43 -13.25 3.31
CA ALA A 139 -1.07 -12.45 2.14
C ALA A 139 -2.21 -12.39 1.10
N PHE A 140 -2.87 -13.53 0.83
CA PHE A 140 -4.05 -13.58 -0.05
C PHE A 140 -5.15 -12.62 0.39
N SER A 141 -5.43 -12.58 1.67
CA SER A 141 -6.52 -11.76 2.22
C SER A 141 -6.14 -10.29 2.30
N ASP A 142 -4.90 -9.96 2.65
CA ASP A 142 -4.42 -8.59 2.72
C ASP A 142 -4.43 -7.94 1.34
N ASP A 143 -3.81 -8.55 0.34
CA ASP A 143 -3.78 -8.01 -1.03
C ASP A 143 -5.19 -7.90 -1.65
N ALA A 144 -6.09 -8.84 -1.35
CA ALA A 144 -7.48 -8.73 -1.76
C ALA A 144 -8.16 -7.50 -1.14
N LEU A 145 -7.94 -7.23 0.14
CA LEU A 145 -8.47 -6.04 0.81
C LEU A 145 -7.83 -4.76 0.25
N GLN A 146 -6.52 -4.75 0.07
CA GLN A 146 -5.77 -3.61 -0.45
C GLN A 146 -6.27 -3.19 -1.84
N VAL A 147 -6.41 -4.14 -2.78
CA VAL A 147 -6.94 -3.87 -4.12
C VAL A 147 -8.37 -3.33 -4.04
N ARG A 148 -9.21 -3.89 -3.18
CA ARG A 148 -10.60 -3.42 -3.00
C ARG A 148 -10.64 -2.01 -2.41
N THR A 149 -9.82 -1.72 -1.40
CA THR A 149 -9.72 -0.41 -0.77
C THR A 149 -9.24 0.63 -1.77
N ASN A 150 -8.17 0.32 -2.52
CA ASN A 150 -7.62 1.21 -3.53
C ASN A 150 -8.65 1.55 -4.62
N THR A 151 -9.42 0.58 -5.07
CA THR A 151 -10.50 0.81 -6.04
C THR A 151 -11.56 1.77 -5.51
N ILE A 152 -11.95 1.64 -4.24
CA ILE A 152 -12.94 2.52 -3.62
C ILE A 152 -12.36 3.93 -3.43
N LEU A 153 -11.12 4.04 -2.94
CA LEU A 153 -10.44 5.32 -2.73
C LEU A 153 -10.26 6.08 -4.05
N GLN A 154 -9.79 5.39 -5.10
CA GLN A 154 -9.64 6.00 -6.43
C GLN A 154 -10.95 6.53 -7.01
N ASN A 155 -12.07 5.86 -6.72
CA ASN A 155 -13.40 6.33 -7.13
C ASN A 155 -13.93 7.50 -6.28
N MET A 156 -13.41 7.68 -5.07
CA MET A 156 -13.76 8.79 -4.19
C MET A 156 -12.92 10.04 -4.47
N PHE A 157 -11.71 9.87 -5.01
CA PHE A 157 -10.77 10.98 -5.20
C PHE A 157 -11.08 11.78 -6.47
N PRO A 158 -11.08 13.13 -6.38
CA PRO A 158 -11.15 13.99 -7.56
C PRO A 158 -9.99 13.68 -8.52
N SER A 159 -10.26 13.70 -9.84
CA SER A 159 -9.28 13.35 -10.88
C SER A 159 -7.97 14.15 -10.79
N GLU A 160 -8.10 15.44 -10.45
CA GLU A 160 -6.98 16.39 -10.37
C GLU A 160 -6.05 16.13 -9.16
N GLN A 161 -6.60 15.61 -8.06
CA GLN A 161 -5.88 15.37 -6.81
C GLN A 161 -5.53 13.89 -6.57
N ARG A 162 -5.95 13.00 -7.46
CA ARG A 162 -5.85 11.54 -7.29
C ARG A 162 -4.41 11.09 -7.03
N ALA A 163 -3.44 11.60 -7.79
CA ALA A 163 -2.03 11.25 -7.62
C ALA A 163 -1.49 11.64 -6.24
N THR A 164 -1.83 12.85 -5.77
CA THR A 164 -1.41 13.35 -4.45
C THR A 164 -2.04 12.52 -3.33
N LEU A 165 -3.34 12.22 -3.44
CA LEU A 165 -4.07 11.44 -2.44
C LEU A 165 -3.59 9.98 -2.37
N ILE A 166 -3.25 9.36 -3.49
CA ILE A 166 -2.62 8.02 -3.53
C ILE A 166 -1.23 8.06 -2.88
N SER A 167 -0.44 9.13 -3.11
CA SER A 167 0.86 9.29 -2.44
C SER A 167 0.70 9.44 -0.93
N MET A 168 -0.32 10.15 -0.46
CA MET A 168 -0.65 10.27 0.96
C MET A 168 -1.07 8.93 1.57
N GLU A 169 -1.83 8.10 0.86
CA GLU A 169 -2.17 6.74 1.27
C GLU A 169 -0.91 5.88 1.43
N SER A 170 -0.04 5.87 0.42
CA SER A 170 1.23 5.13 0.46
C SER A 170 2.12 5.58 1.62
N PHE A 171 2.13 6.88 1.93
CA PHE A 171 2.86 7.41 3.09
C PHE A 171 2.25 6.93 4.42
N THR A 172 0.92 6.90 4.53
CA THR A 172 0.21 6.40 5.73
C THR A 172 0.50 4.91 5.95
N PHE A 173 0.61 4.14 4.87
CA PHE A 173 0.98 2.73 4.93
C PHE A 173 2.43 2.50 5.38
N SER A 174 3.34 3.44 5.08
CA SER A 174 4.78 3.33 5.38
C SER A 174 5.15 3.76 6.82
N MET A 175 4.21 4.37 7.55
CA MET A 175 4.42 4.83 8.95
C MET A 175 4.04 3.74 9.95
#